data_b9c63f1dc38f7d03720bd9ad08783ebc
#
_entry.id   b9c63f1dc38f7d03720bd9ad08783ebc
#
_cell.length_a   1.000
_cell.length_b   1.000
_cell.length_c   1.000
_cell.angle_alpha   90.00
_cell.angle_beta   90.00
_cell.angle_gamma   90.00
#
_symmetry.space_group_name_H-M   'P 1'
#
loop_
_entity.id
_entity.type
_entity.pdbx_description
1 polymer ?
#
loop_
_entity_poly.entity_id
_entity_poly.type
_entity_poly.pdbx_seq_one_letter_code
_entity_poly.pdbx_strand_id
1 'polypeptide(L)'
;FNQSRYTEAGEKKRAAEDVSRVLYPNDETEAGKLLRLKQEYFFSAAAVADLVRKHKKQFGMMDNFADYNCIQMNDTHPVIALPEFIRFVMRDEGWSFDKAFSAAQRVFNYTNHTIMQEALEKWDSRLIEKILPEVYNVIIMLSEAFESEMHRRGVPQEKRAVMRLIKNGTVHMANIAVFGSSYVNGVAAIHTDL
;
A
#
# COMPACT_ATOMS: atom_id res chain seq x y z
N PHE A 1 26.30 18.87 -7.35
CA PHE A 1 27.14 19.73 -8.21
C PHE A 1 28.17 20.53 -7.41
N ASN A 2 27.80 21.19 -6.34
CA ASN A 2 28.70 22.08 -5.57
C ASN A 2 29.95 21.41 -4.96
N GLN A 3 30.04 20.07 -4.96
CA GLN A 3 31.20 19.30 -4.49
C GLN A 3 32.00 18.68 -5.63
N SER A 4 31.83 19.15 -6.86
CA SER A 4 32.49 18.67 -8.09
C SER A 4 32.27 17.20 -8.44
N ARG A 5 31.27 16.53 -7.82
CA ARG A 5 30.86 15.15 -8.10
C ARG A 5 29.78 15.12 -9.17
N TYR A 6 30.07 15.61 -10.36
CA TYR A 6 29.08 15.83 -11.41
C TYR A 6 28.45 14.55 -11.95
N THR A 7 29.22 13.48 -12.14
CA THR A 7 28.74 12.18 -12.63
C THR A 7 27.74 11.58 -11.64
N GLU A 8 28.12 11.49 -10.36
CA GLU A 8 27.26 10.96 -9.30
C GLU A 8 25.97 11.78 -9.15
N ALA A 9 26.06 13.10 -9.20
CA ALA A 9 24.89 13.98 -9.13
C ALA A 9 23.97 13.80 -10.34
N GLY A 10 24.55 13.60 -11.53
CA GLY A 10 23.81 13.32 -12.77
C GLY A 10 23.08 11.97 -12.73
N GLU A 11 23.71 10.94 -12.17
CA GLU A 11 23.12 9.61 -12.00
C GLU A 11 21.96 9.65 -11.00
N LYS A 12 22.15 10.30 -9.84
CA LYS A 12 21.07 10.48 -8.85
C LYS A 12 19.89 11.25 -9.41
N LYS A 13 20.14 12.31 -10.18
CA LYS A 13 19.09 13.08 -10.84
C LYS A 13 18.30 12.20 -11.82
N ARG A 14 18.98 11.48 -12.72
CA ARG A 14 18.35 10.55 -13.66
C ARG A 14 17.51 9.51 -12.96
N ALA A 15 18.06 8.85 -11.94
CA ALA A 15 17.34 7.83 -11.18
C ALA A 15 16.07 8.37 -10.49
N ALA A 16 16.09 9.63 -10.04
CA ALA A 16 14.90 10.28 -9.48
C ALA A 16 13.86 10.63 -10.56
N GLU A 17 14.32 11.15 -11.71
CA GLU A 17 13.45 11.48 -12.84
C GLU A 17 12.81 10.23 -13.46
N ASP A 18 13.51 9.10 -13.49
CA ASP A 18 13.03 7.83 -14.05
C ASP A 18 11.81 7.29 -13.31
N VAL A 19 11.64 7.60 -12.02
CA VAL A 19 10.48 7.16 -11.22
C VAL A 19 9.16 7.63 -11.82
N SER A 20 9.12 8.82 -12.40
CA SER A 20 7.88 9.41 -12.95
C SER A 20 7.90 9.61 -14.47
N ARG A 21 8.98 9.22 -15.15
CA ARG A 21 9.17 9.51 -16.59
C ARG A 21 8.19 8.75 -17.48
N VAL A 22 7.95 7.47 -17.18
CA VAL A 22 7.03 6.61 -17.92
C VAL A 22 6.14 5.89 -16.93
N LEU A 23 4.82 6.04 -17.10
CA LEU A 23 3.84 5.34 -16.26
C LEU A 23 3.81 3.85 -16.61
N TYR A 24 3.75 2.99 -15.60
CA TYR A 24 3.79 1.53 -15.73
C TYR A 24 5.02 1.03 -16.49
N PRO A 25 6.23 1.21 -15.93
CA PRO A 25 7.43 0.64 -16.55
C PRO A 25 7.31 -0.88 -16.65
N ASN A 26 7.92 -1.45 -17.70
CA ASN A 26 7.98 -2.89 -17.89
C ASN A 26 8.66 -3.56 -16.67
N ASP A 27 8.03 -4.60 -16.11
CA ASP A 27 8.46 -5.31 -14.90
C ASP A 27 8.91 -6.76 -15.14
N GLU A 28 9.24 -7.11 -16.39
CA GLU A 28 9.81 -8.42 -16.70
C GLU A 28 11.20 -8.63 -16.08
N THR A 29 11.93 -7.56 -15.84
CA THR A 29 13.26 -7.58 -15.21
C THR A 29 13.22 -7.14 -13.75
N GLU A 30 14.22 -7.54 -12.97
CA GLU A 30 14.35 -7.07 -11.57
C GLU A 30 14.48 -5.54 -11.46
N ALA A 31 15.18 -4.92 -12.43
CA ALA A 31 15.27 -3.45 -12.49
C ALA A 31 13.93 -2.80 -12.79
N GLY A 32 13.14 -3.39 -13.68
CA GLY A 32 11.78 -2.93 -13.99
C GLY A 32 10.83 -3.08 -12.81
N LYS A 33 10.84 -4.24 -12.14
CA LYS A 33 10.07 -4.45 -10.91
C LYS A 33 10.41 -3.42 -9.83
N LEU A 34 11.71 -3.18 -9.64
CA LEU A 34 12.20 -2.18 -8.70
C LEU A 34 11.69 -0.77 -9.03
N LEU A 35 11.74 -0.39 -10.31
CA LEU A 35 11.28 0.92 -10.76
C LEU A 35 9.77 1.05 -10.58
N ARG A 36 9.00 0.00 -10.94
CA ARG A 36 7.55 -0.02 -10.77
C ARG A 36 7.13 0.11 -9.30
N LEU A 37 7.73 -0.65 -8.39
CA LEU A 37 7.46 -0.53 -6.96
C LEU A 37 7.78 0.88 -6.43
N LYS A 38 8.91 1.46 -6.86
CA LYS A 38 9.25 2.85 -6.51
C LYS A 38 8.23 3.85 -7.03
N GLN A 39 7.73 3.65 -8.25
CA GLN A 39 6.72 4.53 -8.85
C GLN A 39 5.40 4.45 -8.10
N GLU A 40 4.90 3.24 -7.83
CA GLU A 40 3.65 3.04 -7.09
C GLU A 40 3.72 3.64 -5.69
N TYR A 41 4.83 3.41 -5.00
CA TYR A 41 5.05 4.01 -3.69
C TYR A 41 5.14 5.53 -3.75
N PHE A 42 5.88 6.08 -4.71
CA PHE A 42 6.04 7.54 -4.86
C PHE A 42 4.70 8.23 -5.03
N PHE A 43 3.86 7.76 -5.94
CA PHE A 43 2.54 8.35 -6.15
C PHE A 43 1.61 8.15 -4.96
N SER A 44 1.61 6.98 -4.36
CA SER A 44 0.78 6.66 -3.19
C SER A 44 1.20 7.52 -1.98
N ALA A 45 2.48 7.61 -1.69
CA ALA A 45 3.00 8.41 -0.58
C ALA A 45 2.74 9.90 -0.77
N ALA A 46 2.92 10.41 -1.99
CA ALA A 46 2.63 11.80 -2.32
C ALA A 46 1.13 12.12 -2.15
N ALA A 47 0.24 11.23 -2.59
CA ALA A 47 -1.20 11.39 -2.44
C ALA A 47 -1.61 11.38 -0.95
N VAL A 48 -1.11 10.43 -0.16
CA VAL A 48 -1.36 10.35 1.28
C VAL A 48 -0.87 11.62 1.98
N ALA A 49 0.36 12.04 1.72
CA ALA A 49 0.93 13.24 2.34
C ALA A 49 0.15 14.51 1.98
N ASP A 50 -0.32 14.65 0.72
CA ASP A 50 -1.12 15.79 0.29
C ASP A 50 -2.49 15.82 0.96
N LEU A 51 -3.17 14.67 1.05
CA LEU A 51 -4.45 14.55 1.74
C LEU A 51 -4.34 14.90 3.23
N VAL A 52 -3.34 14.35 3.92
CA VAL A 52 -3.08 14.65 5.33
C VAL A 52 -2.78 16.14 5.51
N ARG A 53 -1.91 16.71 4.68
CA ARG A 53 -1.58 18.14 4.71
C ARG A 53 -2.82 19.02 4.51
N LYS A 54 -3.66 18.71 3.54
CA LYS A 54 -4.91 19.45 3.26
C LYS A 54 -5.87 19.35 4.44
N HIS A 55 -6.06 18.15 4.96
CA HIS A 55 -6.93 17.92 6.11
C HIS A 55 -6.45 18.71 7.34
N LYS A 56 -5.17 18.62 7.70
CA LYS A 56 -4.59 19.37 8.83
C LYS A 56 -4.71 20.88 8.63
N LYS A 57 -4.54 21.38 7.40
CA LYS A 57 -4.73 22.80 7.10
C LYS A 57 -6.18 23.25 7.35
N GLN A 58 -7.15 22.37 7.07
CA GLN A 58 -8.57 22.69 7.20
C GLN A 58 -9.09 22.53 8.64
N PHE A 59 -8.70 21.45 9.33
CA PHE A 59 -9.27 21.04 10.60
C PHE A 59 -8.33 21.19 11.80
N GLY A 60 -7.04 21.38 11.59
CA GLY A 60 -6.03 21.52 12.64
C GLY A 60 -5.70 20.24 13.42
N MET A 61 -6.38 19.12 13.13
CA MET A 61 -6.25 17.84 13.82
C MET A 61 -6.37 16.66 12.87
N MET A 62 -5.99 15.46 13.33
CA MET A 62 -6.10 14.22 12.55
C MET A 62 -7.17 13.26 13.06
N ASP A 63 -7.69 13.45 14.27
CA ASP A 63 -8.63 12.50 14.90
C ASP A 63 -9.94 12.32 14.11
N ASN A 64 -10.35 13.35 13.38
CA ASN A 64 -11.53 13.33 12.53
C ASN A 64 -11.22 13.04 11.04
N PHE A 65 -10.01 12.58 10.72
CA PHE A 65 -9.58 12.36 9.32
C PHE A 65 -10.53 11.43 8.58
N ALA A 66 -10.94 10.34 9.21
CA ALA A 66 -11.83 9.35 8.63
C ALA A 66 -13.28 9.80 8.44
N ASP A 67 -13.69 10.91 9.05
CA ASP A 67 -15.03 11.48 8.90
C ASP A 67 -15.16 12.34 7.62
N TYR A 68 -14.04 12.84 7.12
CA TYR A 68 -14.01 13.79 6.01
C TYR A 68 -13.23 13.31 4.78
N ASN A 69 -12.58 12.16 4.87
CA ASN A 69 -11.77 11.63 3.78
C ASN A 69 -12.17 10.20 3.42
N CYS A 70 -12.23 9.94 2.12
CA CYS A 70 -12.48 8.64 1.55
C CYS A 70 -11.51 8.42 0.39
N ILE A 71 -10.84 7.28 0.40
CA ILE A 71 -9.88 6.89 -0.64
C ILE A 71 -10.41 5.64 -1.33
N GLN A 72 -10.62 5.73 -2.63
CA GLN A 72 -10.97 4.60 -3.47
C GLN A 72 -9.74 4.07 -4.16
N MET A 73 -9.30 2.87 -3.80
CA MET A 73 -8.23 2.16 -4.48
C MET A 73 -8.81 1.42 -5.67
N ASN A 74 -8.44 1.84 -6.87
CA ASN A 74 -8.82 1.16 -8.11
C ASN A 74 -7.72 0.17 -8.48
N ASP A 75 -8.04 -1.12 -8.45
CA ASP A 75 -7.12 -2.23 -8.62
C ASP A 75 -6.03 -2.30 -7.52
N THR A 76 -4.99 -3.13 -7.73
CA THR A 76 -3.97 -3.38 -6.70
C THR A 76 -2.80 -2.40 -6.70
N HIS A 77 -2.62 -1.62 -7.76
CA HIS A 77 -1.51 -0.68 -7.91
C HIS A 77 -1.39 0.37 -6.79
N PRO A 78 -2.51 0.99 -6.30
CA PRO A 78 -2.44 1.99 -5.23
C PRO A 78 -2.49 1.40 -3.82
N VAL A 79 -2.57 0.09 -3.66
CA VAL A 79 -2.81 -0.54 -2.34
C VAL A 79 -1.70 -0.23 -1.33
N ILE A 80 -0.48 0.03 -1.79
CA ILE A 80 0.62 0.44 -0.92
C ILE A 80 0.35 1.77 -0.18
N ALA A 81 -0.64 2.56 -0.63
CA ALA A 81 -1.10 3.75 0.08
C ALA A 81 -1.69 3.43 1.46
N LEU A 82 -2.28 2.25 1.64
CA LEU A 82 -2.89 1.85 2.91
C LEU A 82 -1.83 1.63 4.00
N PRO A 83 -0.82 0.76 3.86
CA PRO A 83 0.25 0.65 4.84
C PRO A 83 1.09 1.95 4.94
N GLU A 84 1.22 2.73 3.88
CA GLU A 84 1.88 4.04 3.96
C GLU A 84 1.10 5.04 4.82
N PHE A 85 -0.21 5.10 4.71
CA PHE A 85 -1.04 5.95 5.58
C PHE A 85 -0.85 5.57 7.06
N ILE A 86 -0.91 4.27 7.37
CA ILE A 86 -0.71 3.76 8.74
C ILE A 86 0.68 4.17 9.24
N ARG A 87 1.73 3.91 8.45
CA ARG A 87 3.11 4.31 8.78
C ARG A 87 3.20 5.81 9.04
N PHE A 88 2.58 6.61 8.16
CA PHE A 88 2.62 8.06 8.23
C PHE A 88 2.02 8.58 9.55
N VAL A 89 0.80 8.16 9.88
CA VAL A 89 0.13 8.66 11.10
C VAL A 89 0.74 8.08 12.39
N MET A 90 1.31 6.88 12.34
CA MET A 90 2.08 6.34 13.48
C MET A 90 3.32 7.19 13.74
N ARG A 91 4.09 7.54 12.70
CA ARG A 91 5.34 8.32 12.83
C ARG A 91 5.08 9.79 13.14
N ASP A 92 4.17 10.43 12.42
CA ASP A 92 4.04 11.90 12.42
C ASP A 92 2.98 12.39 13.43
N GLU A 93 1.98 11.55 13.76
CA GLU A 93 0.93 11.88 14.73
C GLU A 93 1.04 11.07 16.03
N GLY A 94 2.02 10.17 16.14
CA GLY A 94 2.24 9.33 17.31
C GLY A 94 1.08 8.36 17.61
N TRP A 95 0.30 7.96 16.59
CA TRP A 95 -0.80 7.03 16.79
C TRP A 95 -0.29 5.62 17.06
N SER A 96 -1.03 4.87 17.89
CA SER A 96 -0.84 3.42 17.96
C SER A 96 -1.24 2.76 16.65
N PHE A 97 -0.72 1.56 16.39
CA PHE A 97 -1.11 0.77 15.23
C PHE A 97 -2.63 0.55 15.18
N ASP A 98 -3.26 0.17 16.29
CA ASP A 98 -4.70 -0.09 16.34
C ASP A 98 -5.53 1.13 15.95
N LYS A 99 -5.15 2.32 16.45
CA LYS A 99 -5.81 3.58 16.08
C LYS A 99 -5.60 3.88 14.60
N ALA A 100 -4.39 3.76 14.11
CA ALA A 100 -4.04 4.03 12.72
C ALA A 100 -4.74 3.06 11.76
N PHE A 101 -4.77 1.77 12.10
CA PHE A 101 -5.43 0.75 11.30
C PHE A 101 -6.95 0.91 11.30
N SER A 102 -7.56 1.20 12.46
CA SER A 102 -9.00 1.50 12.53
C SER A 102 -9.38 2.71 11.67
N ALA A 103 -8.56 3.76 11.66
CA ALA A 103 -8.78 4.91 10.78
C ALA A 103 -8.61 4.53 9.31
N ALA A 104 -7.56 3.76 8.97
CA ALA A 104 -7.35 3.27 7.61
C ALA A 104 -8.56 2.47 7.10
N GLN A 105 -9.08 1.54 7.88
CA GLN A 105 -10.27 0.76 7.52
C GLN A 105 -11.50 1.62 7.24
N ARG A 106 -11.64 2.78 7.85
CA ARG A 106 -12.75 3.72 7.60
C ARG A 106 -12.54 4.60 6.37
N VAL A 107 -11.28 4.82 5.98
CA VAL A 107 -10.88 5.72 4.90
C VAL A 107 -10.77 5.01 3.56
N PHE A 108 -10.20 3.80 3.56
CA PHE A 108 -9.89 3.07 2.34
C PHE A 108 -11.03 2.17 1.88
N ASN A 109 -11.24 2.14 0.56
CA ASN A 109 -12.15 1.24 -0.13
C ASN A 109 -11.43 0.66 -1.35
N TYR A 110 -11.86 -0.53 -1.78
CA TYR A 110 -11.19 -1.24 -2.85
C TYR A 110 -12.17 -1.65 -3.95
N THR A 111 -11.82 -1.35 -5.18
CA THR A 111 -12.50 -1.86 -6.38
C THR A 111 -11.55 -2.74 -7.18
N ASN A 112 -11.94 -4.00 -7.38
CA ASN A 112 -11.21 -4.91 -8.25
C ASN A 112 -11.69 -4.75 -9.70
N HIS A 113 -10.73 -4.50 -10.62
CA HIS A 113 -10.96 -4.38 -12.05
C HIS A 113 -10.50 -5.62 -12.83
N THR A 114 -9.87 -6.58 -12.16
CA THR A 114 -9.20 -7.71 -12.79
C THR A 114 -9.92 -9.02 -12.50
N ILE A 115 -10.15 -9.83 -13.55
CA ILE A 115 -10.72 -11.19 -13.45
C ILE A 115 -9.60 -12.22 -13.29
N MET A 116 -8.44 -11.98 -13.90
CA MET A 116 -7.33 -12.91 -13.90
C MET A 116 -6.55 -12.85 -12.58
N GLN A 117 -6.52 -13.95 -11.85
CA GLN A 117 -5.80 -14.01 -10.55
C GLN A 117 -4.29 -13.77 -10.68
N GLU A 118 -3.69 -14.11 -11.81
CA GLU A 118 -2.29 -13.84 -12.12
C GLU A 118 -1.98 -12.34 -12.26
N ALA A 119 -2.98 -11.53 -12.62
CA ALA A 119 -2.85 -10.08 -12.73
C ALA A 119 -3.03 -9.36 -11.39
N LEU A 120 -3.47 -10.05 -10.31
CA LEU A 120 -3.46 -9.50 -8.97
C LEU A 120 -2.02 -9.34 -8.49
N GLU A 121 -1.66 -8.12 -8.16
CA GLU A 121 -0.28 -7.75 -7.88
C GLU A 121 0.29 -8.42 -6.64
N LYS A 122 1.49 -8.93 -6.78
CA LYS A 122 2.25 -9.64 -5.73
C LYS A 122 3.69 -9.16 -5.76
N TRP A 123 4.25 -8.90 -4.57
CA TRP A 123 5.62 -8.43 -4.44
C TRP A 123 6.46 -9.37 -3.58
N ASP A 124 7.71 -9.64 -4.00
CA ASP A 124 8.68 -10.32 -3.13
C ASP A 124 8.87 -9.48 -1.85
N SER A 125 8.68 -10.12 -0.70
CA SER A 125 8.78 -9.47 0.62
C SER A 125 10.15 -8.80 0.82
N ARG A 126 11.23 -9.43 0.35
CA ARG A 126 12.60 -8.92 0.47
C ARG A 126 12.80 -7.66 -0.37
N LEU A 127 12.07 -7.54 -1.50
CA LEU A 127 12.14 -6.34 -2.33
C LEU A 127 11.50 -5.15 -1.61
N ILE A 128 10.31 -5.34 -1.04
CA ILE A 128 9.65 -4.29 -0.24
C ILE A 128 10.50 -3.93 0.98
N GLU A 129 10.95 -4.92 1.74
CA GLU A 129 11.79 -4.72 2.93
C GLU A 129 13.06 -3.92 2.62
N LYS A 130 13.74 -4.24 1.51
CA LYS A 130 14.96 -3.55 1.08
C LYS A 130 14.73 -2.08 0.73
N ILE A 131 13.60 -1.76 0.11
CA ILE A 131 13.35 -0.43 -0.45
C ILE A 131 12.51 0.43 0.49
N LEU A 132 11.56 -0.20 1.17
CA LEU A 132 10.53 0.44 1.99
C LEU A 132 10.44 -0.25 3.36
N PRO A 133 11.52 -0.32 4.15
CA PRO A 133 11.55 -1.12 5.39
C PRO A 133 10.49 -0.69 6.39
N GLU A 134 10.21 0.61 6.53
CA GLU A 134 9.17 1.11 7.45
C GLU A 134 7.76 0.69 7.01
N VAL A 135 7.47 0.71 5.70
CA VAL A 135 6.20 0.24 5.14
C VAL A 135 6.06 -1.27 5.31
N TYR A 136 7.16 -2.01 5.08
CA TYR A 136 7.18 -3.46 5.28
C TYR A 136 6.88 -3.85 6.73
N ASN A 137 7.42 -3.12 7.70
CA ASN A 137 7.09 -3.32 9.12
C ASN A 137 5.58 -3.18 9.38
N VAL A 138 4.94 -2.19 8.76
CA VAL A 138 3.47 -2.04 8.87
C VAL A 138 2.74 -3.21 8.19
N ILE A 139 3.23 -3.71 7.06
CA ILE A 139 2.66 -4.89 6.40
C ILE A 139 2.76 -6.14 7.29
N ILE A 140 3.86 -6.30 8.04
CA ILE A 140 4.00 -7.36 9.06
C ILE A 140 2.94 -7.18 10.15
N MET A 141 2.78 -5.98 10.73
CA MET A 141 1.77 -5.70 11.75
C MET A 141 0.34 -5.97 11.23
N LEU A 142 0.04 -5.60 9.98
CA LEU A 142 -1.24 -5.93 9.34
C LEU A 142 -1.43 -7.44 9.21
N SER A 143 -0.38 -8.19 8.87
CA SER A 143 -0.43 -9.65 8.74
C SER A 143 -0.69 -10.33 10.10
N GLU A 144 -0.09 -9.83 11.17
CA GLU A 144 -0.34 -10.30 12.54
C GLU A 144 -1.77 -9.98 13.00
N ALA A 145 -2.24 -8.78 12.72
CA ALA A 145 -3.63 -8.37 12.99
C ALA A 145 -4.63 -9.23 12.22
N PHE A 146 -4.34 -9.56 10.96
CA PHE A 146 -5.15 -10.46 10.15
C PHE A 146 -5.23 -11.87 10.77
N GLU A 147 -4.11 -12.48 11.15
CA GLU A 147 -4.10 -13.83 11.76
C GLU A 147 -4.88 -13.83 13.06
N SER A 148 -4.72 -12.79 13.89
CA SER A 148 -5.42 -12.65 15.17
C SER A 148 -6.94 -12.53 14.97
N GLU A 149 -7.37 -11.70 14.02
CA GLU A 149 -8.78 -11.50 13.72
C GLU A 149 -9.43 -12.75 13.10
N MET A 150 -8.75 -13.42 12.18
CA MET A 150 -9.24 -14.67 11.58
C MET A 150 -9.34 -15.78 12.61
N HIS A 151 -8.39 -15.85 13.55
CA HIS A 151 -8.45 -16.80 14.66
C HIS A 151 -9.65 -16.50 15.58
N ARG A 152 -9.83 -15.24 15.96
CA ARG A 152 -10.96 -14.77 16.77
C ARG A 152 -12.32 -15.09 16.15
N ARG A 153 -12.41 -15.00 14.80
CA ARG A 153 -13.63 -15.35 14.04
C ARG A 153 -13.81 -16.86 13.84
N GLY A 154 -12.89 -17.70 14.30
CA GLY A 154 -12.94 -19.14 14.11
C GLY A 154 -12.78 -19.60 12.66
N VAL A 155 -12.16 -18.80 11.79
CA VAL A 155 -11.92 -19.18 10.39
C VAL A 155 -10.95 -20.37 10.34
N PRO A 156 -11.29 -21.48 9.65
CA PRO A 156 -10.42 -22.65 9.53
C PRO A 156 -9.05 -22.31 8.94
N GLN A 157 -8.00 -23.01 9.41
CA GLN A 157 -6.62 -22.77 9.00
C GLN A 157 -6.42 -22.83 7.47
N GLU A 158 -7.07 -23.75 6.80
CA GLU A 158 -6.99 -23.92 5.35
C GLU A 158 -7.49 -22.68 4.61
N LYS A 159 -8.63 -22.11 5.05
CA LYS A 159 -9.17 -20.88 4.50
C LYS A 159 -8.27 -19.66 4.81
N ARG A 160 -7.76 -19.58 6.06
CA ARG A 160 -6.81 -18.51 6.43
C ARG A 160 -5.56 -18.54 5.56
N ALA A 161 -5.02 -19.73 5.28
CA ALA A 161 -3.81 -19.89 4.47
C ALA A 161 -3.94 -19.28 3.06
N VAL A 162 -5.12 -19.32 2.45
CA VAL A 162 -5.38 -18.69 1.14
C VAL A 162 -5.46 -17.18 1.27
N MET A 163 -6.01 -16.66 2.37
CA MET A 163 -6.31 -15.25 2.59
C MET A 163 -5.13 -14.46 3.19
N ARG A 164 -4.03 -15.11 3.57
CA ARG A 164 -2.85 -14.47 4.17
C ARG A 164 -2.34 -13.29 3.37
N LEU A 165 -1.97 -12.22 4.05
CA LEU A 165 -1.38 -11.03 3.43
C LEU A 165 0.05 -11.30 2.95
N ILE A 166 0.78 -12.13 3.70
CA ILE A 166 2.12 -12.62 3.31
C ILE A 166 2.07 -14.14 3.24
N LYS A 167 2.50 -14.69 2.11
CA LYS A 167 2.51 -16.12 1.86
C LYS A 167 3.76 -16.49 1.06
N ASN A 168 4.53 -17.46 1.58
CA ASN A 168 5.74 -17.98 0.92
C ASN A 168 6.73 -16.87 0.50
N GLY A 169 6.95 -15.86 1.36
CA GLY A 169 7.85 -14.75 1.06
C GLY A 169 7.30 -13.73 0.05
N THR A 170 5.99 -13.79 -0.21
CA THR A 170 5.32 -12.90 -1.17
C THR A 170 4.21 -12.11 -0.48
N VAL A 171 4.16 -10.81 -0.69
CA VAL A 171 3.09 -9.91 -0.24
C VAL A 171 1.99 -9.88 -1.29
N HIS A 172 0.75 -10.17 -0.88
CA HIS A 172 -0.43 -10.19 -1.73
C HIS A 172 -1.22 -8.89 -1.57
N MET A 173 -1.11 -7.99 -2.54
CA MET A 173 -1.69 -6.65 -2.43
C MET A 173 -3.23 -6.67 -2.35
N ALA A 174 -3.89 -7.53 -3.12
CA ALA A 174 -5.34 -7.68 -3.05
C ALA A 174 -5.83 -8.11 -1.66
N ASN A 175 -5.10 -9.00 -0.97
CA ASN A 175 -5.47 -9.44 0.37
C ASN A 175 -5.31 -8.31 1.39
N ILE A 176 -4.28 -7.46 1.24
CA ILE A 176 -4.14 -6.23 2.04
C ILE A 176 -5.32 -5.29 1.78
N ALA A 177 -5.66 -5.07 0.52
CA ALA A 177 -6.76 -4.20 0.14
C ALA A 177 -8.09 -4.65 0.76
N VAL A 178 -8.42 -5.94 0.66
CA VAL A 178 -9.65 -6.51 1.22
C VAL A 178 -9.68 -6.39 2.74
N PHE A 179 -8.58 -6.71 3.42
CA PHE A 179 -8.52 -6.66 4.89
C PHE A 179 -8.58 -5.23 5.43
N GLY A 180 -8.00 -4.28 4.72
CA GLY A 180 -7.87 -2.89 5.16
C GLY A 180 -8.94 -1.94 4.63
N SER A 181 -9.96 -2.42 3.91
CA SER A 181 -11.02 -1.58 3.33
C SER A 181 -12.36 -1.73 4.02
N SER A 182 -13.14 -0.63 4.07
CA SER A 182 -14.54 -0.65 4.52
C SER A 182 -15.44 -1.34 3.50
N TYR A 183 -15.23 -1.03 2.23
CA TYR A 183 -16.04 -1.55 1.12
C TYR A 183 -15.14 -2.16 0.07
N VAL A 184 -15.55 -3.31 -0.43
CA VAL A 184 -14.88 -4.05 -1.51
C VAL A 184 -15.92 -4.39 -2.56
N ASN A 185 -15.64 -4.03 -3.81
CA ASN A 185 -16.52 -4.36 -4.94
C ASN A 185 -15.74 -4.72 -6.20
N GLY A 186 -16.36 -5.45 -7.09
CA GLY A 186 -15.94 -5.62 -8.45
C GLY A 186 -16.67 -4.65 -9.39
N VAL A 187 -16.16 -4.47 -10.61
CA VAL A 187 -16.76 -3.59 -11.62
C VAL A 187 -17.84 -4.27 -12.46
N ALA A 188 -18.01 -5.58 -12.34
CA ALA A 188 -19.02 -6.36 -13.05
C ALA A 188 -19.47 -7.55 -12.20
N ALA A 189 -20.65 -8.14 -12.52
CA ALA A 189 -21.19 -9.30 -11.80
C ALA A 189 -20.18 -10.46 -11.72
N ILE A 190 -19.49 -10.75 -12.81
CA ILE A 190 -18.45 -11.80 -12.86
C ILE A 190 -17.32 -11.62 -11.83
N HIS A 191 -17.03 -10.40 -11.38
CA HIS A 191 -16.04 -10.14 -10.33
C HIS A 191 -16.59 -10.45 -8.92
N THR A 192 -17.91 -10.59 -8.80
CA THR A 192 -18.58 -10.84 -7.50
C THR A 192 -18.82 -12.33 -7.28
N ASP A 193 -18.87 -13.09 -8.36
CA ASP A 193 -19.14 -14.54 -8.37
C ASP A 193 -17.87 -15.39 -8.25
N LEU A 194 -16.70 -14.76 -8.19
CA LEU A 194 -15.38 -15.40 -8.00
C LEU A 194 -14.93 -15.32 -6.53
#